data_c5f75fefe73daff300cb6609c0d354de
#
_entry.id   c5f75fefe73daff300cb6609c0d354de
#
_cell.length_a   1.000
_cell.length_b   1.000
_cell.length_c   1.000
_cell.angle_alpha   90.00
_cell.angle_beta   90.00
_cell.angle_gamma   90.00
#
_symmetry.space_group_name_H-M   'P 1'
#
loop_
_entity.id
_entity.type
_entity.pdbx_description
1 polymer ?
#
loop_
_entity_poly.entity_id
_entity_poly.type
_entity_poly.pdbx_seq_one_letter_code
_entity_poly.pdbx_strand_id
1 'polypeptide(L)'
;MCRACWAAIHRFPHAPAGHAAAVGPYEGRLRDIIHAFKYDRRRTLARPLAALMRDAGRDVLLGADAAVPVPLHWLRRRRRGFNQAALLAAGLGIPVCHALGRSRRTRAQAGLHASDRRANVAGAFRLAWRYRWPRLQPFLGRAPRRLDGLVVVLVDDVSTTGATGDACARLLRDAGVREVRLLTVARVAARRR
;
A
#
# COMPACT_ATOMS: atom_id res chain seq x y z
N MET A 1 -11.97 -10.75 16.47
CA MET A 1 -11.63 -11.98 15.72
C MET A 1 -10.84 -12.90 16.65
N CYS A 2 -11.17 -14.20 16.65
CA CYS A 2 -10.55 -15.18 17.54
C CYS A 2 -9.23 -15.75 16.97
N ARG A 3 -8.48 -16.48 17.81
CA ARG A 3 -7.22 -17.15 17.40
C ARG A 3 -7.39 -18.07 16.19
N ALA A 4 -8.50 -18.82 16.13
CA ALA A 4 -8.78 -19.73 15.01
C ALA A 4 -8.91 -19.00 13.67
N CYS A 5 -9.53 -17.79 13.64
CA CYS A 5 -9.62 -17.00 12.41
C CYS A 5 -8.25 -16.55 11.89
N TRP A 6 -7.31 -16.24 12.79
CA TRP A 6 -5.95 -15.86 12.41
C TRP A 6 -5.11 -17.06 11.96
N ALA A 7 -5.30 -18.21 12.61
CA ALA A 7 -4.61 -19.46 12.24
C ALA A 7 -5.08 -20.03 10.88
N ALA A 8 -6.33 -19.77 10.50
CA ALA A 8 -6.91 -20.22 9.23
C ALA A 8 -6.54 -19.32 8.02
N ILE A 9 -5.63 -18.36 8.18
CA ILE A 9 -5.12 -17.55 7.07
C ILE A 9 -4.17 -18.40 6.24
N HIS A 10 -4.52 -18.61 4.97
CA HIS A 10 -3.60 -19.15 3.98
C HIS A 10 -2.53 -18.11 3.67
N ARG A 11 -1.27 -18.41 3.95
CA ARG A 11 -0.13 -17.54 3.70
C ARG A 11 0.67 -18.03 2.50
N PHE A 12 1.26 -17.09 1.76
CA PHE A 12 2.26 -17.47 0.79
C PHE A 12 3.51 -18.03 1.51
N PRO A 13 4.18 -19.05 0.93
CA PRO A 13 5.49 -19.43 1.40
C PRO A 13 6.43 -18.21 1.33
N HIS A 14 7.39 -18.15 2.24
CA HIS A 14 8.40 -17.10 2.22
C HIS A 14 9.16 -17.16 0.89
N ALA A 15 9.00 -16.14 0.06
CA ALA A 15 9.73 -16.04 -1.20
C ALA A 15 11.01 -15.23 -0.94
N PRO A 16 12.20 -15.76 -1.31
CA PRO A 16 13.44 -15.03 -1.12
C PRO A 16 13.45 -13.75 -1.97
N ALA A 17 14.03 -12.71 -1.40
CA ALA A 17 14.47 -11.43 -2.00
C ALA A 17 13.78 -11.03 -3.30
N GLY A 18 12.56 -10.51 -3.21
CA GLY A 18 11.85 -9.90 -4.33
C GLY A 18 11.47 -8.45 -4.03
N HIS A 19 11.24 -7.65 -5.09
CA HIS A 19 10.73 -6.28 -4.93
C HIS A 19 9.26 -6.20 -4.47
N ALA A 20 8.60 -7.34 -4.23
CA ALA A 20 7.20 -7.37 -3.80
C ALA A 20 6.88 -8.58 -2.92
N ALA A 21 6.13 -8.33 -1.82
CA ALA A 21 5.60 -9.37 -0.95
C ALA A 21 4.12 -9.15 -0.61
N ALA A 22 3.44 -10.24 -0.26
CA ALA A 22 2.08 -10.22 0.28
C ALA A 22 1.94 -11.33 1.33
N VAL A 23 1.05 -11.14 2.31
CA VAL A 23 0.80 -12.16 3.33
C VAL A 23 0.21 -13.42 2.71
N GLY A 24 -0.76 -13.29 1.79
CA GLY A 24 -1.41 -14.44 1.17
C GLY A 24 -2.30 -14.07 0.00
N PRO A 25 -3.01 -15.07 -0.57
CA PRO A 25 -3.98 -14.84 -1.62
C PRO A 25 -5.21 -14.09 -1.07
N TYR A 26 -5.86 -13.28 -1.94
CA TYR A 26 -7.08 -12.54 -1.59
C TYR A 26 -8.30 -13.47 -1.65
N GLU A 27 -8.37 -14.42 -0.73
CA GLU A 27 -9.42 -15.44 -0.64
C GLU A 27 -9.67 -15.86 0.82
N GLY A 28 -10.70 -16.66 1.05
CA GLY A 28 -11.02 -17.24 2.35
C GLY A 28 -10.99 -16.25 3.51
N ARG A 29 -10.42 -16.64 4.63
CA ARG A 29 -10.37 -15.82 5.85
C ARG A 29 -9.61 -14.51 5.70
N LEU A 30 -8.56 -14.47 4.90
CA LEU A 30 -7.81 -13.23 4.67
C LEU A 30 -8.67 -12.17 3.97
N ARG A 31 -9.48 -12.59 2.99
CA ARG A 31 -10.47 -11.73 2.32
C ARG A 31 -11.50 -11.18 3.31
N ASP A 32 -12.05 -12.05 4.19
CA ASP A 32 -13.05 -11.65 5.20
C ASP A 32 -12.48 -10.61 6.16
N ILE A 33 -11.24 -10.83 6.63
CA ILE A 33 -10.53 -9.90 7.53
C ILE A 33 -10.31 -8.54 6.85
N ILE A 34 -9.84 -8.55 5.60
CA ILE A 34 -9.62 -7.32 4.84
C ILE A 34 -10.94 -6.60 4.59
N HIS A 35 -12.03 -7.34 4.34
CA HIS A 35 -13.36 -6.76 4.17
C HIS A 35 -13.82 -6.07 5.47
N ALA A 36 -13.73 -6.73 6.61
CA ALA A 36 -14.06 -6.16 7.92
C ALA A 36 -13.21 -4.91 8.22
N PHE A 37 -11.91 -4.95 7.89
CA PHE A 37 -11.01 -3.80 8.04
C PHE A 37 -11.43 -2.62 7.15
N LYS A 38 -11.92 -2.87 5.94
CA LYS A 38 -12.33 -1.83 4.98
C LYS A 38 -13.69 -1.21 5.29
N TYR A 39 -14.66 -2.01 5.70
CA TYR A 39 -16.07 -1.61 5.70
C TYR A 39 -16.69 -1.54 7.08
N ASP A 40 -16.25 -2.37 8.04
CA ASP A 40 -16.78 -2.37 9.41
C ASP A 40 -16.01 -1.41 10.33
N ARG A 41 -15.18 -0.53 9.77
CA ARG A 41 -14.36 0.45 10.50
C ARG A 41 -13.51 -0.15 11.63
N ARG A 42 -13.17 -1.44 11.56
CA ARG A 42 -12.40 -2.15 12.60
C ARG A 42 -10.91 -1.80 12.52
N ARG A 43 -10.56 -0.56 12.91
CA ARG A 43 -9.18 -0.07 12.91
C ARG A 43 -8.23 -0.94 13.75
N THR A 44 -8.75 -1.63 14.76
CA THR A 44 -8.00 -2.56 15.62
C THR A 44 -7.35 -3.70 14.85
N LEU A 45 -7.87 -4.04 13.65
CA LEU A 45 -7.28 -5.05 12.77
C LEU A 45 -5.95 -4.58 12.13
N ALA A 46 -5.65 -3.28 12.13
CA ALA A 46 -4.42 -2.76 11.52
C ALA A 46 -3.16 -3.35 12.17
N ARG A 47 -3.11 -3.43 13.51
CA ARG A 47 -1.93 -3.95 14.24
C ARG A 47 -1.61 -5.41 13.91
N PRO A 48 -2.57 -6.36 14.05
CA PRO A 48 -2.31 -7.75 13.69
C PRO A 48 -2.04 -7.96 12.20
N LEU A 49 -2.71 -7.22 11.30
CA LEU A 49 -2.40 -7.28 9.87
C LEU A 49 -0.99 -6.75 9.56
N ALA A 50 -0.58 -5.65 10.17
CA ALA A 50 0.78 -5.14 10.04
C ALA A 50 1.83 -6.12 10.59
N ALA A 51 1.52 -6.87 11.66
CA ALA A 51 2.39 -7.91 12.18
C ALA A 51 2.60 -9.03 11.15
N LEU A 52 1.52 -9.50 10.50
CA LEU A 52 1.60 -10.47 9.40
C LEU A 52 2.40 -9.93 8.20
N MET A 53 2.21 -8.65 7.89
CA MET A 53 2.97 -7.99 6.80
C MET A 53 4.46 -7.89 7.13
N ARG A 54 4.85 -7.58 8.38
CA ARG A 54 6.26 -7.57 8.78
C ARG A 54 6.90 -8.95 8.62
N ASP A 55 6.18 -9.98 9.00
CA ASP A 55 6.64 -11.36 8.90
C ASP A 55 6.83 -11.77 7.42
N ALA A 56 5.78 -11.60 6.60
CA ALA A 56 5.82 -11.95 5.18
C ALA A 56 6.73 -11.04 4.34
N GLY A 57 6.92 -9.80 4.76
CA GLY A 57 7.70 -8.77 4.05
C GLY A 57 9.07 -8.50 4.66
N ARG A 58 9.64 -9.40 5.45
CA ARG A 58 10.92 -9.19 6.13
C ARG A 58 12.02 -8.70 5.17
N ASP A 59 12.19 -9.37 4.04
CA ASP A 59 13.21 -9.03 3.05
C ASP A 59 12.89 -7.72 2.33
N VAL A 60 11.61 -7.45 2.08
CA VAL A 60 11.14 -6.20 1.47
C VAL A 60 11.37 -4.99 2.40
N LEU A 61 11.31 -5.20 3.70
CA LEU A 61 11.53 -4.16 4.72
C LEU A 61 13.00 -3.96 5.06
N LEU A 62 13.85 -4.96 4.80
CA LEU A 62 15.27 -4.88 5.12
C LEU A 62 15.96 -3.76 4.35
N GLY A 63 16.61 -2.83 5.08
CA GLY A 63 17.29 -1.67 4.51
C GLY A 63 16.36 -0.64 3.85
N ALA A 64 15.06 -0.69 4.12
CA ALA A 64 14.12 0.33 3.64
C ALA A 64 14.14 1.57 4.55
N ASP A 65 14.23 2.74 3.92
CA ASP A 65 14.28 4.04 4.61
C ASP A 65 12.90 4.52 5.07
N ALA A 66 11.83 4.17 4.32
CA ALA A 66 10.47 4.60 4.66
C ALA A 66 9.39 3.72 4.03
N ALA A 67 8.23 3.68 4.71
CA ALA A 67 6.98 3.15 4.18
C ALA A 67 6.14 4.27 3.54
N VAL A 68 5.73 4.08 2.29
CA VAL A 68 4.89 5.01 1.54
C VAL A 68 3.50 4.39 1.36
N PRO A 69 2.47 4.85 2.09
CA PRO A 69 1.13 4.31 1.93
C PRO A 69 0.49 4.77 0.62
N VAL A 70 -0.14 3.85 -0.11
CA VAL A 70 -0.96 4.17 -1.28
C VAL A 70 -2.12 5.07 -0.87
N PRO A 71 -2.31 6.24 -1.52
CA PRO A 71 -3.35 7.16 -1.14
C PRO A 71 -4.74 6.67 -1.54
N LEU A 72 -5.66 6.69 -0.59
CA LEU A 72 -7.06 6.34 -0.81
C LEU A 72 -7.79 7.48 -1.53
N HIS A 73 -8.71 7.14 -2.45
CA HIS A 73 -9.59 8.13 -3.08
C HIS A 73 -10.42 8.88 -2.01
N TRP A 74 -10.60 10.21 -2.15
CA TRP A 74 -11.24 11.06 -1.14
C TRP A 74 -12.66 10.61 -0.76
N LEU A 75 -13.49 10.14 -1.73
CA LEU A 75 -14.81 9.57 -1.47
C LEU A 75 -14.72 8.31 -0.60
N ARG A 76 -13.77 7.43 -0.90
CA ARG A 76 -13.55 6.21 -0.09
C ARG A 76 -13.01 6.58 1.29
N ARG A 77 -12.17 7.61 1.39
CA ARG A 77 -11.69 8.14 2.67
C ARG A 77 -12.82 8.69 3.52
N ARG A 78 -13.77 9.45 2.91
CA ARG A 78 -14.98 9.92 3.62
C ARG A 78 -15.86 8.77 4.10
N ARG A 79 -16.11 7.77 3.25
CA ARG A 79 -16.94 6.61 3.63
C ARG A 79 -16.28 5.73 4.70
N ARG A 80 -14.98 5.51 4.64
CA ARG A 80 -14.22 4.63 5.54
C ARG A 80 -13.68 5.35 6.78
N GLY A 81 -13.55 6.67 6.74
CA GLY A 81 -13.02 7.50 7.83
C GLY A 81 -11.50 7.46 8.00
N PHE A 82 -10.78 6.54 7.32
CA PHE A 82 -9.32 6.38 7.41
C PHE A 82 -8.72 5.79 6.14
N ASN A 83 -7.40 5.90 5.99
CA ASN A 83 -6.65 5.22 4.94
C ASN A 83 -6.05 3.93 5.51
N GLN A 84 -6.48 2.79 4.99
CA GLN A 84 -6.03 1.45 5.40
C GLN A 84 -4.52 1.30 5.24
N ALA A 85 -3.99 1.67 4.08
CA ALA A 85 -2.56 1.58 3.80
C ALA A 85 -1.72 2.41 4.79
N ALA A 86 -2.23 3.58 5.22
CA ALA A 86 -1.53 4.40 6.20
C ALA A 86 -1.49 3.77 7.60
N LEU A 87 -2.59 3.13 8.03
CA LEU A 87 -2.62 2.41 9.31
C LEU A 87 -1.72 1.17 9.29
N LEU A 88 -1.68 0.45 8.15
CA LEU A 88 -0.77 -0.69 7.97
C LEU A 88 0.69 -0.23 7.99
N ALA A 89 1.02 0.83 7.23
CA ALA A 89 2.37 1.40 7.18
C ALA A 89 2.88 1.82 8.55
N ALA A 90 2.02 2.44 9.39
CA ALA A 90 2.37 2.85 10.74
C ALA A 90 2.76 1.67 11.65
N GLY A 91 2.31 0.47 11.34
CA GLY A 91 2.63 -0.75 12.08
C GLY A 91 3.87 -1.50 11.58
N LEU A 92 4.58 -1.03 10.55
CA LEU A 92 5.71 -1.77 9.95
C LEU A 92 7.05 -1.56 10.65
N GLY A 93 7.16 -0.59 11.56
CA GLY A 93 8.38 -0.32 12.34
C GLY A 93 9.40 0.59 11.65
N ILE A 94 9.11 1.08 10.44
CA ILE A 94 9.93 2.05 9.71
C ILE A 94 9.20 3.39 9.55
N PRO A 95 9.89 4.51 9.29
CA PRO A 95 9.28 5.84 9.13
C PRO A 95 8.19 5.85 8.06
N VAL A 96 7.04 6.49 8.34
CA VAL A 96 5.95 6.62 7.35
C VAL A 96 6.08 7.93 6.59
N CYS A 97 6.15 7.82 5.26
CA CYS A 97 6.30 8.93 4.35
C CYS A 97 5.05 9.09 3.47
N HIS A 98 4.22 10.09 3.73
CA HIS A 98 3.03 10.38 2.92
C HIS A 98 3.41 11.15 1.64
N ALA A 99 4.24 10.55 0.79
CA ALA A 99 4.77 11.16 -0.42
C ALA A 99 3.74 11.27 -1.55
N LEU A 100 2.69 10.47 -1.51
CA LEU A 100 1.71 10.39 -2.59
C LEU A 100 0.36 10.99 -2.18
N GLY A 101 -0.27 11.70 -3.11
CA GLY A 101 -1.65 12.15 -3.08
C GLY A 101 -2.44 11.57 -4.24
N ARG A 102 -3.77 11.51 -4.13
CA ARG A 102 -4.63 11.12 -5.23
C ARG A 102 -5.30 12.35 -5.84
N SER A 103 -5.21 12.48 -7.18
CA SER A 103 -5.83 13.58 -7.92
C SER A 103 -7.36 13.45 -7.87
N ARG A 104 -8.09 14.60 -7.85
CA ARG A 104 -9.56 14.64 -7.86
C ARG A 104 -10.17 14.21 -9.20
N ARG A 105 -9.39 14.07 -10.27
CA ARG A 105 -9.89 13.93 -11.65
C ARG A 105 -10.24 12.51 -12.11
N THR A 106 -10.10 11.47 -11.32
CA THR A 106 -10.50 10.13 -11.75
C THR A 106 -11.97 9.86 -11.42
N ARG A 107 -12.83 9.91 -12.44
CA ARG A 107 -14.21 9.38 -12.36
C ARG A 107 -14.15 7.91 -11.97
N ALA A 108 -14.79 7.56 -10.85
CA ALA A 108 -15.05 6.19 -10.49
C ALA A 108 -16.15 5.66 -11.43
N GLN A 109 -15.79 5.02 -12.52
CA GLN A 109 -16.75 4.21 -13.29
C GLN A 109 -16.65 2.78 -12.73
N ALA A 110 -17.70 2.38 -12.01
CA ALA A 110 -17.95 0.98 -11.71
C ALA A 110 -18.29 0.27 -13.04
N GLY A 111 -17.52 -0.76 -13.42
CA GLY A 111 -17.84 -1.59 -14.58
C GLY A 111 -16.78 -1.70 -15.69
N LEU A 112 -15.60 -1.07 -15.58
CA LEU A 112 -14.58 -1.11 -16.63
C LEU A 112 -13.76 -2.40 -16.65
N HIS A 113 -13.49 -2.92 -17.85
CA HIS A 113 -12.60 -4.05 -18.14
C HIS A 113 -11.16 -3.81 -17.65
N ALA A 114 -10.36 -4.87 -17.51
CA ALA A 114 -8.99 -4.81 -16.95
C ALA A 114 -8.03 -3.88 -17.74
N SER A 115 -8.23 -3.71 -19.07
CA SER A 115 -7.51 -2.78 -19.93
C SER A 115 -7.76 -1.31 -19.55
N ASP A 116 -9.02 -0.97 -19.26
CA ASP A 116 -9.44 0.39 -18.93
C ASP A 116 -9.00 0.80 -17.52
N ARG A 117 -8.78 -0.17 -16.62
CA ARG A 117 -8.23 0.08 -15.29
C ARG A 117 -6.79 0.60 -15.33
N ARG A 118 -5.98 0.17 -16.31
CA ARG A 118 -4.61 0.68 -16.50
C ARG A 118 -4.62 2.13 -16.98
N ALA A 119 -5.46 2.46 -17.94
CA ALA A 119 -5.63 3.82 -18.45
C ALA A 119 -6.20 4.77 -17.39
N ASN A 120 -7.18 4.32 -16.57
CA ASN A 120 -7.78 5.11 -15.50
C ASN A 120 -6.86 5.36 -14.29
N VAL A 121 -5.79 4.61 -14.14
CA VAL A 121 -4.81 4.80 -13.06
C VAL A 121 -3.70 5.77 -13.48
N ALA A 122 -3.45 5.93 -14.81
CA ALA A 122 -2.55 6.94 -15.33
C ALA A 122 -3.10 8.35 -15.00
N GLY A 123 -2.34 9.14 -14.22
CA GLY A 123 -2.76 10.46 -13.74
C GLY A 123 -3.67 10.48 -12.50
N ALA A 124 -4.01 9.30 -11.94
CA ALA A 124 -4.79 9.22 -10.70
C ALA A 124 -4.01 9.65 -9.46
N PHE A 125 -2.70 9.58 -9.51
CA PHE A 125 -1.79 9.88 -8.41
C PHE A 125 -0.92 11.09 -8.73
N ARG A 126 -0.45 11.76 -7.68
CA ARG A 126 0.49 12.88 -7.75
C ARG A 126 1.42 12.85 -6.56
N LEU A 127 2.57 13.45 -6.70
CA LEU A 127 3.45 13.70 -5.57
C LEU A 127 2.79 14.70 -4.61
N ALA A 128 2.89 14.46 -3.31
CA ALA A 128 2.40 15.41 -2.32
C ALA A 128 3.18 16.74 -2.45
N TRP A 129 2.49 17.87 -2.30
CA TRP A 129 3.07 19.21 -2.53
C TRP A 129 4.42 19.42 -1.82
N ARG A 130 4.56 18.95 -0.59
CA ARG A 130 5.78 19.05 0.21
C ARG A 130 7.01 18.37 -0.41
N TYR A 131 6.83 17.29 -1.17
CA TYR A 131 7.90 16.62 -1.89
C TYR A 131 8.12 17.17 -3.30
N ARG A 132 7.16 17.95 -3.80
CA ARG A 132 7.29 18.72 -5.03
C ARG A 132 8.08 20.01 -4.81
N TRP A 133 8.06 20.57 -3.59
CA TRP A 133 8.72 21.81 -3.19
C TRP A 133 9.51 21.60 -1.90
N PRO A 134 10.67 20.92 -1.93
CA PRO A 134 11.39 20.53 -0.72
C PRO A 134 11.86 21.70 0.17
N ARG A 135 12.08 22.87 -0.43
CA ARG A 135 12.53 24.08 0.29
C ARG A 135 11.47 24.69 1.21
N LEU A 136 10.18 24.34 1.03
CA LEU A 136 9.06 24.86 1.79
C LEU A 136 8.57 23.91 2.88
N GLN A 137 9.39 22.93 3.28
CA GLN A 137 8.96 21.90 4.23
C GLN A 137 9.03 22.38 5.68
N PRO A 138 7.93 22.34 6.45
CA PRO A 138 7.99 22.39 7.89
C PRO A 138 8.68 21.14 8.45
N PHE A 139 9.13 21.20 9.71
CA PHE A 139 9.71 20.05 10.39
C PHE A 139 8.68 18.90 10.48
N LEU A 140 8.97 17.74 9.88
CA LEU A 140 8.05 16.61 9.74
C LEU A 140 8.43 15.38 10.59
N GLY A 141 9.07 15.59 11.73
CA GLY A 141 9.45 14.52 12.64
C GLY A 141 10.39 13.50 11.96
N ARG A 142 10.07 12.19 12.10
CA ARG A 142 10.89 11.07 11.56
C ARG A 142 10.76 10.82 10.06
N ALA A 143 9.83 11.48 9.37
CA ALA A 143 9.64 11.27 7.93
C ALA A 143 10.78 11.92 7.13
N PRO A 144 11.28 11.26 6.05
CA PRO A 144 12.28 11.83 5.18
C PRO A 144 11.83 13.16 4.57
N ARG A 145 12.71 14.14 4.51
CA ARG A 145 12.45 15.45 3.87
C ARG A 145 12.56 15.39 2.35
N ARG A 146 13.40 14.50 1.82
CA ARG A 146 13.63 14.28 0.38
C ARG A 146 13.37 12.82 0.08
N LEU A 147 13.01 12.53 -1.17
CA LEU A 147 12.80 11.16 -1.65
C LEU A 147 14.04 10.63 -2.40
N ASP A 148 14.92 11.53 -2.76
CA ASP A 148 16.08 11.27 -3.58
C ASP A 148 17.00 10.22 -2.94
N GLY A 149 17.40 9.22 -3.69
CA GLY A 149 18.27 8.13 -3.26
C GLY A 149 17.66 7.10 -2.29
N LEU A 150 16.42 7.28 -1.82
CA LEU A 150 15.81 6.39 -0.83
C LEU A 150 15.40 5.03 -1.40
N VAL A 151 15.41 4.02 -0.55
CA VAL A 151 14.69 2.76 -0.72
C VAL A 151 13.37 2.85 0.03
N VAL A 152 12.25 2.76 -0.68
CA VAL A 152 10.93 2.89 -0.07
C VAL A 152 10.07 1.65 -0.28
N VAL A 153 9.25 1.33 0.74
CA VAL A 153 8.25 0.27 0.66
C VAL A 153 6.87 0.90 0.42
N LEU A 154 6.33 0.70 -0.77
CA LEU A 154 4.96 1.06 -1.10
C LEU A 154 4.00 0.09 -0.40
N VAL A 155 3.04 0.61 0.36
CA VAL A 155 2.14 -0.20 1.19
C VAL A 155 0.70 -0.07 0.67
N ASP A 156 0.05 -1.21 0.43
CA ASP A 156 -1.40 -1.26 0.10
C ASP A 156 -2.07 -2.42 0.84
N ASP A 157 -3.40 -2.45 0.84
CA ASP A 157 -4.16 -3.55 1.45
C ASP A 157 -4.30 -4.74 0.50
N VAL A 158 -4.59 -4.53 -0.78
CA VAL A 158 -4.77 -5.59 -1.79
C VAL A 158 -4.19 -5.18 -3.13
N SER A 159 -3.29 -6.00 -3.65
CA SER A 159 -2.84 -5.90 -5.03
C SER A 159 -3.68 -6.82 -5.93
N THR A 160 -4.32 -6.26 -6.94
CA THR A 160 -5.10 -7.00 -7.95
C THR A 160 -4.30 -7.19 -9.24
N THR A 161 -4.31 -6.20 -10.11
CA THR A 161 -3.55 -6.20 -11.37
C THR A 161 -2.16 -5.57 -11.24
N GLY A 162 -1.80 -5.05 -10.08
CA GLY A 162 -0.56 -4.30 -9.88
C GLY A 162 -0.60 -2.85 -10.36
N ALA A 163 -1.57 -2.47 -11.21
CA ALA A 163 -1.60 -1.17 -11.88
C ALA A 163 -1.50 0.04 -10.92
N THR A 164 -2.10 -0.05 -9.74
CA THR A 164 -1.99 0.99 -8.69
C THR A 164 -0.55 1.09 -8.18
N GLY A 165 0.06 -0.05 -7.85
CA GLY A 165 1.45 -0.13 -7.40
C GLY A 165 2.40 0.43 -8.45
N ASP A 166 2.24 0.04 -9.72
CA ASP A 166 3.07 0.47 -10.84
C ASP A 166 3.00 1.99 -11.07
N ALA A 167 1.79 2.56 -11.00
CA ALA A 167 1.60 4.01 -11.17
C ALA A 167 2.22 4.81 -10.01
N CYS A 168 2.07 4.35 -8.78
CA CYS A 168 2.69 4.95 -7.61
C CYS A 168 4.23 4.81 -7.66
N ALA A 169 4.74 3.64 -8.04
CA ALA A 169 6.16 3.38 -8.15
C ALA A 169 6.84 4.26 -9.21
N ARG A 170 6.20 4.47 -10.36
CA ARG A 170 6.71 5.41 -11.38
C ARG A 170 6.88 6.82 -10.81
N LEU A 171 5.83 7.37 -10.19
CA LEU A 171 5.89 8.70 -9.59
C LEU A 171 7.00 8.85 -8.54
N LEU A 172 7.26 7.81 -7.76
CA LEU A 172 8.31 7.81 -6.76
C LEU A 172 9.69 7.77 -7.40
N ARG A 173 9.89 6.96 -8.46
CA ARG A 173 11.14 6.92 -9.23
C ARG A 173 11.40 8.23 -9.94
N ASP A 174 10.38 8.82 -10.56
CA ASP A 174 10.46 10.15 -11.21
C ASP A 174 10.83 11.26 -10.19
N ALA A 175 10.56 11.03 -8.91
CA ALA A 175 10.95 11.91 -7.81
C ALA A 175 12.33 11.59 -7.19
N GLY A 176 13.13 10.72 -7.81
CA GLY A 176 14.49 10.39 -7.41
C GLY A 176 14.61 9.21 -6.44
N VAL A 177 13.53 8.50 -6.12
CA VAL A 177 13.60 7.28 -5.28
C VAL A 177 14.44 6.22 -6.00
N ARG A 178 15.47 5.73 -5.32
CA ARG A 178 16.41 4.73 -5.85
C ARG A 178 15.74 3.38 -6.09
N GLU A 179 14.92 2.94 -5.14
CA GLU A 179 14.27 1.64 -5.19
C GLU A 179 12.86 1.71 -4.58
N VAL A 180 11.89 1.13 -5.29
CA VAL A 180 10.52 0.99 -4.80
C VAL A 180 10.19 -0.48 -4.69
N ARG A 181 9.89 -0.92 -3.47
CA ARG A 181 9.39 -2.26 -3.15
C ARG A 181 7.91 -2.18 -2.83
N LEU A 182 7.17 -3.28 -2.99
CA LEU A 182 5.72 -3.35 -2.71
C LEU A 182 5.44 -4.34 -1.60
N LEU A 183 4.66 -3.93 -0.60
CA LEU A 183 4.17 -4.81 0.46
C LEU A 183 2.66 -4.66 0.63
N THR A 184 1.93 -5.78 0.52
CA THR A 184 0.47 -5.81 0.62
C THR A 184 -0.01 -6.88 1.61
N VAL A 185 -1.23 -6.72 2.13
CA VAL A 185 -1.85 -7.79 2.94
C VAL A 185 -2.22 -8.96 2.05
N ALA A 186 -2.80 -8.71 0.86
CA ALA A 186 -3.17 -9.79 -0.02
C ALA A 186 -2.89 -9.47 -1.49
N ARG A 187 -2.72 -10.53 -2.29
CA ARG A 187 -2.62 -10.44 -3.75
C ARG A 187 -3.66 -11.34 -4.40
N VAL A 188 -4.34 -10.82 -5.41
CA VAL A 188 -5.20 -11.65 -6.26
C VAL A 188 -4.29 -12.49 -7.16
N ALA A 189 -4.43 -13.81 -7.10
CA ALA A 189 -3.71 -14.70 -8.01
C ALA A 189 -4.09 -14.37 -9.46
N ALA A 190 -3.10 -14.26 -10.34
CA ALA A 190 -3.37 -14.22 -11.77
C ALA A 190 -4.07 -15.54 -12.15
N ARG A 191 -5.28 -15.46 -12.73
CA ARG A 191 -5.88 -16.66 -13.33
C ARG A 191 -4.91 -17.16 -14.40
N ARG A 192 -4.32 -18.31 -14.18
CA ARG A 192 -3.68 -19.06 -15.28
C ARG A 192 -4.79 -19.32 -16.31
N ARG A 193 -4.63 -18.73 -17.49
CA ARG A 193 -5.42 -19.12 -18.66
C ARG A 193 -4.88 -20.44 -19.19
#